data_8dabe62496840fca39404af5b892edd1
#
_entry.id   8dabe62496840fca39404af5b892edd1
#
_cell.length_a   1.000
_cell.length_b   1.000
_cell.length_c   1.000
_cell.angle_alpha   90.00
_cell.angle_beta   90.00
_cell.angle_gamma   90.00
#
_symmetry.space_group_name_H-M   'P 1'
#
loop_
_entity.id
_entity.type
_entity.pdbx_description
1 polymer ?
#
loop_
_entity_poly.entity_id
_entity_poly.type
_entity_poly.pdbx_seq_one_letter_code
_entity_poly.pdbx_strand_id
1 'polypeptide(L)'
;MSAASGSALREHVHDAVDDDLRAVIAYSESGSIEYVYLRPGLDYQLEQEGTEARDDILEELLVESLAKSTSEDSFDLGSLNCAVRFFDDATVVHCIVSEGAGVAFSLEPGTLLANQSLLDDCLEIVGVDAPASTE
;
A
#
# COMPACT_ATOMS: atom_id res chain seq x y z
N MET A 1 -1.89 -5.50 -11.99
CA MET A 1 -0.84 -4.93 -11.12
C MET A 1 0.40 -5.78 -11.20
N SER A 2 1.51 -5.17 -11.36
CA SER A 2 2.75 -5.89 -11.54
C SER A 2 3.82 -5.39 -10.57
N ALA A 3 4.88 -6.16 -10.44
CA ALA A 3 6.04 -5.77 -9.65
C ALA A 3 6.66 -4.47 -10.18
N ALA A 4 6.53 -4.20 -11.48
CA ALA A 4 7.05 -2.97 -12.06
C ALA A 4 6.37 -1.73 -11.46
N SER A 5 5.05 -1.79 -11.23
CA SER A 5 4.34 -0.68 -10.59
C SER A 5 4.77 -0.53 -9.14
N GLY A 6 4.99 -1.65 -8.45
CA GLY A 6 5.49 -1.61 -7.08
C GLY A 6 6.88 -1.00 -7.01
N SER A 7 7.74 -1.31 -7.96
CA SER A 7 9.09 -0.75 -8.01
C SER A 7 9.08 0.75 -8.29
N ALA A 8 8.21 1.19 -9.21
CA ALA A 8 8.08 2.61 -9.51
C ALA A 8 7.57 3.39 -8.29
N LEU A 9 6.60 2.83 -7.60
CA LEU A 9 6.07 3.44 -6.37
C LEU A 9 7.14 3.51 -5.30
N ARG A 10 7.91 2.44 -5.13
CA ARG A 10 8.98 2.40 -4.16
C ARG A 10 10.01 3.50 -4.41
N GLU A 11 10.41 3.68 -5.67
CA GLU A 11 11.37 4.73 -6.02
C GLU A 11 10.82 6.11 -5.70
N HIS A 12 9.57 6.36 -6.07
CA HIS A 12 8.96 7.65 -5.83
C HIS A 12 8.86 7.97 -4.34
N VAL A 13 8.37 7.03 -3.56
CA VAL A 13 8.20 7.24 -2.11
C VAL A 13 9.56 7.38 -1.43
N HIS A 14 10.52 6.55 -1.81
CA HIS A 14 11.86 6.62 -1.22
C HIS A 14 12.52 7.96 -1.52
N ASP A 15 12.35 8.48 -2.73
CA ASP A 15 12.88 9.79 -3.08
C ASP A 15 12.21 10.90 -2.28
N ALA A 16 10.93 10.74 -1.97
CA ALA A 16 10.19 11.77 -1.26
C ALA A 16 10.44 11.76 0.26
N VAL A 17 10.57 10.59 0.85
CA VAL A 17 10.59 10.48 2.32
C VAL A 17 11.81 9.76 2.87
N ASP A 18 12.66 9.22 2.01
CA ASP A 18 13.95 8.62 2.39
C ASP A 18 13.77 7.48 3.40
N ASP A 19 14.47 7.55 4.52
CA ASP A 19 14.45 6.49 5.54
C ASP A 19 13.14 6.36 6.28
N ASP A 20 12.22 7.29 6.09
CA ASP A 20 10.89 7.18 6.68
C ASP A 20 10.05 6.12 5.97
N LEU A 21 10.46 5.68 4.79
CA LEU A 21 9.82 4.55 4.13
C LEU A 21 10.29 3.25 4.80
N ARG A 22 9.34 2.44 5.27
CA ARG A 22 9.63 1.20 5.98
C ARG A 22 9.59 -0.01 5.07
N ALA A 23 8.50 -0.18 4.31
CA ALA A 23 8.31 -1.35 3.46
C ALA A 23 7.36 -1.03 2.32
N VAL A 24 7.51 -1.74 1.21
CA VAL A 24 6.57 -1.71 0.09
C VAL A 24 6.26 -3.16 -0.28
N ILE A 25 4.98 -3.47 -0.35
CA ILE A 25 4.48 -4.82 -0.63
C ILE A 25 3.54 -4.75 -1.82
N ALA A 26 3.71 -5.65 -2.78
CA ALA A 26 2.77 -5.80 -3.89
C ALA A 26 2.15 -7.19 -3.81
N TYR A 27 0.88 -7.31 -4.14
CA TYR A 27 0.20 -8.60 -4.14
C TYR A 27 -0.74 -8.68 -5.34
N SER A 28 -1.10 -9.91 -5.73
CA SER A 28 -1.92 -10.13 -6.90
C SER A 28 -2.96 -11.20 -6.66
N GLU A 29 -3.86 -11.35 -7.62
CA GLU A 29 -4.97 -12.30 -7.55
C GLU A 29 -4.52 -13.74 -7.42
N SER A 30 -3.30 -14.04 -7.84
CA SER A 30 -2.75 -15.39 -7.71
C SER A 30 -2.43 -15.76 -6.27
N GLY A 31 -2.57 -14.80 -5.34
CA GLY A 31 -2.24 -15.02 -3.94
C GLY A 31 -0.77 -14.80 -3.63
N SER A 32 0.00 -14.37 -4.61
CA SER A 32 1.41 -14.10 -4.38
C SER A 32 1.59 -12.72 -3.74
N ILE A 33 2.57 -12.64 -2.87
CA ILE A 33 2.95 -11.40 -2.21
C ILE A 33 4.44 -11.19 -2.46
N GLU A 34 4.79 -9.96 -2.77
CA GLU A 34 6.18 -9.62 -3.04
C GLU A 34 6.58 -8.44 -2.18
N TYR A 35 7.69 -8.59 -1.45
CA TYR A 35 8.27 -7.49 -0.71
C TYR A 35 9.18 -6.72 -1.65
N VAL A 36 8.65 -5.63 -2.21
CA VAL A 36 9.40 -4.80 -3.16
C VAL A 36 10.53 -4.07 -2.45
N TYR A 37 10.31 -3.70 -1.20
CA TYR A 37 11.31 -3.00 -0.40
C TYR A 37 11.12 -3.29 1.08
N LEU A 38 12.22 -3.51 1.77
CA LEU A 38 12.24 -3.60 3.22
C LEU A 38 13.41 -2.74 3.71
N ARG A 39 13.12 -1.80 4.59
CA ARG A 39 14.16 -0.96 5.17
C ARG A 39 15.16 -1.84 5.93
N PRO A 40 16.46 -1.54 5.86
CA PRO A 40 17.45 -2.30 6.62
C PRO A 40 17.07 -2.40 8.10
N GLY A 41 17.13 -3.62 8.63
CA GLY A 41 16.72 -3.92 10.00
C GLY A 41 15.28 -4.42 10.11
N LEU A 42 14.40 -3.97 9.24
CA LEU A 42 13.01 -4.42 9.26
C LEU A 42 12.89 -5.84 8.71
N ASP A 43 13.67 -6.18 7.70
CA ASP A 43 13.71 -7.53 7.15
C ASP A 43 14.12 -8.54 8.22
N TYR A 44 15.06 -8.17 9.07
CA TYR A 44 15.47 -9.03 10.18
C TYR A 44 14.31 -9.29 11.15
N GLN A 45 13.53 -8.26 11.45
CA GLN A 45 12.38 -8.41 12.33
C GLN A 45 11.36 -9.37 11.72
N LEU A 46 11.11 -9.25 10.42
CA LEU A 46 10.15 -10.12 9.74
C LEU A 46 10.64 -11.57 9.73
N GLU A 47 11.94 -11.79 9.60
CA GLU A 47 12.51 -13.14 9.66
C GLU A 47 12.31 -13.74 11.06
N GLN A 48 12.44 -12.91 12.10
CA GLN A 48 12.24 -13.37 13.47
C GLN A 48 10.79 -13.76 13.73
N GLU A 49 9.86 -13.05 13.10
CA GLU A 49 8.44 -13.35 13.26
C GLU A 49 7.95 -14.49 12.38
N GLY A 50 8.73 -14.86 11.35
CA GLY A 50 8.44 -16.00 10.51
C GLY A 50 7.38 -15.73 9.44
N THR A 51 6.99 -16.80 8.73
CA THR A 51 6.05 -16.70 7.62
C THR A 51 4.63 -16.40 8.06
N GLU A 52 4.28 -16.72 9.31
CA GLU A 52 2.95 -16.50 9.81
C GLU A 52 2.57 -15.02 9.80
N ALA A 53 3.51 -14.15 10.19
CA ALA A 53 3.27 -12.71 10.16
C ALA A 53 3.03 -12.21 8.73
N ARG A 54 3.74 -12.77 7.77
CA ARG A 54 3.55 -12.40 6.36
C ARG A 54 2.18 -12.82 5.86
N ASP A 55 1.73 -14.00 6.24
CA ASP A 55 0.43 -14.50 5.83
C ASP A 55 -0.69 -13.67 6.42
N ASP A 56 -0.53 -13.22 7.66
CA ASP A 56 -1.50 -12.37 8.32
C ASP A 56 -1.62 -11.03 7.63
N ILE A 57 -0.50 -10.43 7.23
CA ILE A 57 -0.49 -9.15 6.52
C ILE A 57 -1.18 -9.30 5.17
N LEU A 58 -0.84 -10.36 4.43
CA LEU A 58 -1.46 -10.62 3.14
C LEU A 58 -2.97 -10.78 3.27
N GLU A 59 -3.41 -11.54 4.28
CA GLU A 59 -4.83 -11.75 4.50
C GLU A 59 -5.56 -10.42 4.75
N GLU A 60 -4.97 -9.55 5.57
CA GLU A 60 -5.58 -8.24 5.83
C GLU A 60 -5.71 -7.41 4.56
N LEU A 61 -4.67 -7.40 3.74
CA LEU A 61 -4.70 -6.65 2.50
C LEU A 61 -5.71 -7.24 1.51
N LEU A 62 -5.76 -8.56 1.41
CA LEU A 62 -6.72 -9.22 0.52
C LEU A 62 -8.16 -8.96 0.95
N VAL A 63 -8.44 -9.09 2.25
CA VAL A 63 -9.78 -8.85 2.77
C VAL A 63 -10.22 -7.42 2.45
N GLU A 64 -9.35 -6.46 2.68
CA GLU A 64 -9.66 -5.07 2.40
C GLU A 64 -9.92 -4.84 0.91
N SER A 65 -9.10 -5.45 0.04
CA SER A 65 -9.28 -5.30 -1.40
C SER A 65 -10.56 -5.98 -1.89
N LEU A 66 -10.91 -7.13 -1.30
CA LEU A 66 -12.12 -7.86 -1.69
C LEU A 66 -13.39 -7.13 -1.26
N ALA A 67 -13.30 -6.29 -0.26
CA ALA A 67 -14.43 -5.48 0.20
C ALA A 67 -14.64 -4.23 -0.65
N LYS A 68 -13.81 -4.01 -1.67
CA LYS A 68 -13.85 -2.81 -2.49
C LYS A 68 -15.24 -2.54 -3.07
N SER A 69 -15.81 -3.53 -3.76
CA SER A 69 -17.14 -3.37 -4.38
C SER A 69 -18.23 -3.09 -3.37
N THR A 70 -18.21 -3.79 -2.25
CA THR A 70 -19.22 -3.61 -1.20
C THR A 70 -19.13 -2.22 -0.60
N SER A 71 -17.91 -1.75 -0.34
CA SER A 71 -17.71 -0.41 0.20
C SER A 71 -18.14 0.66 -0.79
N GLU A 72 -17.82 0.47 -2.07
CA GLU A 72 -18.22 1.42 -3.11
C GLU A 72 -19.75 1.53 -3.20
N ASP A 73 -20.43 0.38 -3.12
CA ASP A 73 -21.89 0.37 -3.18
C ASP A 73 -22.50 1.01 -1.93
N SER A 74 -21.95 0.70 -0.76
CA SER A 74 -22.50 1.18 0.51
C SER A 74 -22.38 2.68 0.67
N PHE A 75 -21.23 3.24 0.31
CA PHE A 75 -20.98 4.67 0.48
C PHE A 75 -21.47 5.50 -0.69
N ASP A 76 -21.57 4.89 -1.87
CA ASP A 76 -22.04 5.57 -3.09
C ASP A 76 -21.23 6.85 -3.38
N LEU A 77 -19.91 6.73 -3.25
CA LEU A 77 -18.99 7.85 -3.45
C LEU A 77 -17.99 7.62 -4.58
N GLY A 78 -18.25 6.63 -5.44
CA GLY A 78 -17.35 6.29 -6.52
C GLY A 78 -16.38 5.18 -6.11
N SER A 79 -15.25 5.13 -6.77
CA SER A 79 -14.27 4.07 -6.56
C SER A 79 -13.52 4.22 -5.25
N LEU A 80 -13.29 3.12 -4.57
CA LEU A 80 -12.42 3.09 -3.40
C LEU A 80 -11.00 2.83 -3.90
N ASN A 81 -10.13 3.82 -3.76
CA ASN A 81 -8.79 3.77 -4.33
C ASN A 81 -7.69 3.51 -3.30
N CYS A 82 -7.94 3.86 -2.06
CA CYS A 82 -6.88 3.82 -1.06
C CYS A 82 -7.50 3.74 0.34
N ALA A 83 -6.82 3.02 1.23
CA ALA A 83 -7.15 3.00 2.65
C ALA A 83 -5.88 3.30 3.43
N VAL A 84 -6.00 4.05 4.50
CA VAL A 84 -4.87 4.42 5.34
C VAL A 84 -5.14 3.99 6.77
N ARG A 85 -4.18 3.32 7.39
CA ARG A 85 -4.26 2.89 8.77
C ARG A 85 -3.16 3.57 9.56
N PHE A 86 -3.54 4.29 10.61
CA PHE A 86 -2.60 4.97 11.49
C PHE A 86 -2.39 4.15 12.74
N PHE A 87 -1.23 3.51 12.83
CA PHE A 87 -0.82 2.80 14.04
C PHE A 87 0.14 3.69 14.83
N ASP A 88 0.34 3.35 16.10
CA ASP A 88 1.30 4.09 16.93
C ASP A 88 2.70 4.09 16.35
N ASP A 89 3.11 2.97 15.77
CA ASP A 89 4.49 2.78 15.32
C ASP A 89 4.68 2.93 13.82
N ALA A 90 3.61 3.08 13.06
CA ALA A 90 3.70 3.20 11.61
C ALA A 90 2.36 3.61 11.01
N THR A 91 2.42 4.19 9.82
CA THR A 91 1.24 4.44 9.00
C THR A 91 1.30 3.49 7.81
N VAL A 92 0.21 2.78 7.54
CA VAL A 92 0.13 1.86 6.40
C VAL A 92 -0.82 2.45 5.37
N VAL A 93 -0.33 2.60 4.14
CA VAL A 93 -1.12 3.09 3.01
C VAL A 93 -1.35 1.92 2.07
N HIS A 94 -2.61 1.64 1.78
CA HIS A 94 -2.98 0.52 0.92
C HIS A 94 -3.68 1.05 -0.33
N CYS A 95 -2.97 1.03 -1.45
CA CYS A 95 -3.52 1.42 -2.75
C CYS A 95 -4.19 0.19 -3.35
N ILE A 96 -5.51 0.23 -3.46
CA ILE A 96 -6.31 -0.89 -3.92
C ILE A 96 -6.54 -0.74 -5.42
N VAL A 97 -5.88 -1.58 -6.20
CA VAL A 97 -5.97 -1.50 -7.67
C VAL A 97 -7.23 -2.19 -8.18
N SER A 98 -7.48 -3.38 -7.65
CA SER A 98 -8.68 -4.15 -7.98
C SER A 98 -8.92 -5.15 -6.86
N GLU A 99 -10.03 -5.87 -6.94
CA GLU A 99 -10.27 -6.92 -5.96
C GLU A 99 -9.17 -7.98 -6.09
N GLY A 100 -8.44 -8.20 -5.01
CA GLY A 100 -7.37 -9.19 -4.98
C GLY A 100 -6.00 -8.69 -5.42
N ALA A 101 -5.87 -7.40 -5.78
CA ALA A 101 -4.57 -6.88 -6.22
C ALA A 101 -4.35 -5.45 -5.74
N GLY A 102 -3.13 -5.14 -5.34
CA GLY A 102 -2.78 -3.80 -4.90
C GLY A 102 -1.35 -3.68 -4.45
N VAL A 103 -1.04 -2.50 -3.93
CA VAL A 103 0.28 -2.18 -3.38
C VAL A 103 0.07 -1.48 -2.04
N ALA A 104 0.82 -1.93 -1.03
CA ALA A 104 0.76 -1.29 0.28
C ALA A 104 2.17 -0.84 0.67
N PHE A 105 2.26 0.26 1.38
CA PHE A 105 3.55 0.68 1.91
C PHE A 105 3.36 1.25 3.32
N SER A 106 4.42 1.19 4.11
CA SER A 106 4.37 1.70 5.47
C SER A 106 5.43 2.78 5.68
N LEU A 107 5.05 3.77 6.46
CA LEU A 107 5.88 4.95 6.73
C LEU A 107 6.01 5.15 8.24
N GLU A 108 7.04 5.88 8.64
CA GLU A 108 7.15 6.32 10.03
C GLU A 108 5.96 7.21 10.38
N PRO A 109 5.55 7.23 11.66
CA PRO A 109 4.41 8.05 12.07
C PRO A 109 4.59 9.52 11.69
N GLY A 110 3.54 10.13 11.17
CA GLY A 110 3.56 11.55 10.82
C GLY A 110 4.06 11.88 9.43
N THR A 111 4.74 10.93 8.78
CA THR A 111 5.36 11.18 7.48
C THR A 111 4.32 11.49 6.40
N LEU A 112 3.23 10.75 6.39
CA LEU A 112 2.21 10.93 5.36
C LEU A 112 1.57 12.32 5.45
N LEU A 113 1.25 12.76 6.65
CA LEU A 113 0.62 14.07 6.86
C LEU A 113 1.56 15.22 6.52
N ALA A 114 2.86 15.00 6.65
CA ALA A 114 3.86 16.01 6.31
C ALA A 114 4.13 16.09 4.81
N ASN A 115 3.63 15.12 4.02
CA ASN A 115 3.87 15.04 2.58
C ASN A 115 2.54 14.90 1.85
N GLN A 116 1.77 15.97 1.81
CA GLN A 116 0.38 15.94 1.37
C GLN A 116 0.15 15.47 -0.07
N SER A 117 1.08 15.74 -0.97
CA SER A 117 0.92 15.33 -2.36
C SER A 117 1.38 13.90 -2.63
N LEU A 118 2.03 13.27 -1.65
CA LEU A 118 2.62 11.95 -1.84
C LEU A 118 1.56 10.91 -2.25
N LEU A 119 0.42 10.93 -1.61
CA LEU A 119 -0.61 9.93 -1.86
C LEU A 119 -1.20 10.05 -3.26
N ASP A 120 -1.47 11.27 -3.73
CA ASP A 120 -1.97 11.47 -5.09
C ASP A 120 -0.99 10.93 -6.12
N ASP A 121 0.29 11.20 -5.92
CA ASP A 121 1.32 10.72 -6.82
C ASP A 121 1.41 9.20 -6.82
N CYS A 122 1.27 8.58 -5.65
CA CYS A 122 1.30 7.13 -5.54
C CYS A 122 0.13 6.48 -6.27
N LEU A 123 -1.07 7.05 -6.15
CA LEU A 123 -2.24 6.50 -6.82
C LEU A 123 -2.07 6.58 -8.33
N GLU A 124 -1.50 7.66 -8.82
CA GLU A 124 -1.24 7.81 -10.24
C GLU A 124 -0.25 6.76 -10.73
N ILE A 125 0.81 6.52 -9.98
CA ILE A 125 1.85 5.56 -10.34
C ILE A 125 1.29 4.14 -10.45
N VAL A 126 0.41 3.75 -9.52
CA VAL A 126 -0.14 2.39 -9.54
C VAL A 126 -1.30 2.24 -10.51
N GLY A 127 -1.68 3.30 -11.20
CA GLY A 127 -2.71 3.24 -12.22
C GLY A 127 -4.13 3.33 -11.68
N VAL A 128 -4.30 3.88 -10.48
CA VAL A 128 -5.61 4.13 -9.90
C VAL A 128 -5.98 5.57 -10.17
N ASP A 129 -7.17 5.81 -10.70
CA ASP A 129 -7.61 7.16 -11.00
C ASP A 129 -7.82 7.95 -9.71
N ALA A 130 -7.13 9.09 -9.62
CA ALA A 130 -7.37 10.00 -8.53
C ALA A 130 -8.69 10.74 -8.78
N PRO A 131 -9.53 10.89 -7.77
CA PRO A 131 -10.84 11.53 -7.98
C PRO A 131 -10.78 12.90 -8.64
N ALA A 132 -9.78 13.69 -8.29
CA ALA A 132 -9.64 15.04 -8.82
C ALA A 132 -9.20 15.09 -10.27
N SER A 133 -8.68 14.00 -10.81
CA SER A 133 -8.13 13.97 -12.16
C SER A 133 -9.10 13.41 -13.18
N THR A 134 -10.28 13.00 -12.77
CA THR A 134 -11.24 12.35 -13.67
C THR A 134 -12.10 13.33 -14.46
N GLU A 135 -11.89 14.58 -14.31
CA GLU A 135 -12.69 15.62 -14.99
C GLU A 135 -12.37 15.81 -16.43
#